data_6c3e882e2c0cd26b33017c4718cbd8fa
#
_entry.id   6c3e882e2c0cd26b33017c4718cbd8fa
#
_cell.length_a   1.000
_cell.length_b   1.000
_cell.length_c   1.000
_cell.angle_alpha   90.00
_cell.angle_beta   90.00
_cell.angle_gamma   90.00
#
_symmetry.space_group_name_H-M   'P 1'
#
loop_
_entity.id
_entity.type
_entity.pdbx_description
1 polymer ?
#
loop_
_entity_poly.entity_id
_entity_poly.type
_entity_poly.pdbx_seq_one_letter_code
_entity_poly.pdbx_strand_id
1 'polypeptide(L)'
;MFLYFVIRASARETHLTDKHPNFLRLATLGILASFILLLPFSAAAQTADVAKEAQRLNRVAQVAQQEGRFDDAIKAYQTITVVAAREPRLAAAAHLNAGNIYLARGNYQEAVNAFQRSIKLDGNSAEAQNNLGEALGELKQYPSALEAFQQAVGLDGGFLKARYNMGVTYDHLGQLKYSEFVYRLLIRDHPDFALAYDGLAVSLSKSGRARDAIPLHQRAISLEPKDASFYYNFAVSYLVLGEFKKAQEQQQRLHDLDPAMAEHLATVIAKHQR
;
A
#
# COMPACT_ATOMS: atom_id res chain seq x y z
N MET A 1 23.76 40.04 -2.41
CA MET A 1 25.05 40.68 -2.11
C MET A 1 26.11 40.35 -3.16
N PHE A 2 26.23 39.10 -3.62
CA PHE A 2 27.18 38.68 -4.67
C PHE A 2 26.90 39.35 -6.04
N LEU A 3 25.64 39.51 -6.42
CA LEU A 3 25.25 40.11 -7.70
C LEU A 3 25.59 41.65 -7.80
N TYR A 4 25.54 42.32 -6.67
CA TYR A 4 25.87 43.75 -6.58
C TYR A 4 27.38 44.02 -6.75
N PHE A 5 28.20 43.06 -6.35
CA PHE A 5 29.66 43.13 -6.47
C PHE A 5 30.12 42.90 -7.93
N VAL A 6 29.48 41.98 -8.66
CA VAL A 6 29.82 41.67 -10.06
C VAL A 6 29.49 42.83 -10.98
N ILE A 7 28.34 43.51 -10.77
CA ILE A 7 27.94 44.66 -11.57
C ILE A 7 28.87 45.86 -11.34
N ARG A 8 29.39 46.03 -10.08
CA ARG A 8 30.30 47.13 -9.76
C ARG A 8 31.73 46.90 -10.22
N ALA A 9 32.18 45.66 -10.34
CA ALA A 9 33.47 45.31 -10.90
C ALA A 9 33.52 45.51 -12.41
N SER A 10 32.45 45.15 -13.14
CA SER A 10 32.34 45.35 -14.59
C SER A 10 32.24 46.83 -14.99
N ALA A 11 31.70 47.68 -14.11
CA ALA A 11 31.57 49.12 -14.39
C ALA A 11 32.89 49.93 -14.18
N ARG A 12 33.93 49.34 -13.53
CA ARG A 12 35.22 50.01 -13.33
C ARG A 12 36.20 49.87 -14.47
N GLU A 13 35.97 48.92 -15.38
CA GLU A 13 36.93 48.65 -16.48
C GLU A 13 36.56 49.32 -17.83
N THR A 14 35.44 50.04 -17.95
CA THR A 14 35.09 50.69 -19.20
C THR A 14 34.88 52.18 -19.02
N HIS A 15 35.75 53.02 -19.56
CA HIS A 15 35.64 54.48 -19.71
C HIS A 15 34.50 54.92 -20.66
N LEU A 16 33.41 54.14 -20.74
CA LEU A 16 32.32 54.29 -21.69
C LEU A 16 31.00 54.78 -21.06
N THR A 17 31.01 55.25 -19.82
CA THR A 17 29.78 55.59 -19.08
C THR A 17 29.12 56.90 -19.44
N ASP A 18 29.82 57.81 -20.15
CA ASP A 18 29.32 59.18 -20.35
C ASP A 18 28.65 59.47 -21.72
N LYS A 19 28.61 58.52 -22.63
CA LYS A 19 28.07 58.83 -23.98
C LYS A 19 26.80 58.12 -24.42
N HIS A 20 26.35 57.00 -23.74
CA HIS A 20 25.13 56.31 -24.16
C HIS A 20 24.38 55.63 -22.96
N PRO A 21 23.53 56.34 -22.22
CA PRO A 21 22.79 55.78 -21.08
C PRO A 21 21.79 54.67 -21.47
N ASN A 22 21.40 54.56 -22.75
CA ASN A 22 20.51 53.52 -23.24
C ASN A 22 21.19 52.17 -23.51
N PHE A 23 22.51 52.16 -23.69
CA PHE A 23 23.25 50.92 -23.96
C PHE A 23 23.37 50.01 -22.70
N LEU A 24 23.54 50.61 -21.54
CA LEU A 24 23.56 49.89 -20.26
C LEU A 24 22.19 49.31 -19.89
N ARG A 25 21.11 50.01 -20.25
CA ARG A 25 19.74 49.49 -20.02
C ARG A 25 19.42 48.31 -20.94
N LEU A 26 19.85 48.32 -22.18
CA LEU A 26 19.66 47.20 -23.12
C LEU A 26 20.53 45.99 -22.79
N ALA A 27 21.78 46.22 -22.34
CA ALA A 27 22.66 45.13 -21.91
C ALA A 27 22.19 44.44 -20.62
N THR A 28 21.70 45.22 -19.64
CA THR A 28 21.13 44.64 -18.39
C THR A 28 19.80 43.93 -18.61
N LEU A 29 18.95 44.44 -19.51
CA LEU A 29 17.70 43.76 -19.92
C LEU A 29 17.97 42.49 -20.72
N GLY A 30 18.99 42.47 -21.58
CA GLY A 30 19.40 41.28 -22.34
C GLY A 30 19.98 40.18 -21.43
N ILE A 31 20.81 40.53 -20.44
CA ILE A 31 21.37 39.57 -19.48
C ILE A 31 20.29 39.05 -18.52
N LEU A 32 19.37 39.89 -18.04
CA LEU A 32 18.23 39.47 -17.22
C LEU A 32 17.25 38.59 -18.00
N ALA A 33 16.95 38.92 -19.27
CA ALA A 33 16.10 38.10 -20.14
C ALA A 33 16.75 36.76 -20.45
N SER A 34 18.06 36.68 -20.67
CA SER A 34 18.77 35.44 -20.89
C SER A 34 18.83 34.58 -19.62
N PHE A 35 18.93 35.16 -18.42
CA PHE A 35 18.88 34.44 -17.15
C PHE A 35 17.49 33.94 -16.81
N ILE A 36 16.44 34.70 -17.13
CA ILE A 36 15.03 34.31 -16.91
C ILE A 36 14.60 33.21 -17.87
N LEU A 37 15.12 33.16 -19.09
CA LEU A 37 14.83 32.12 -20.09
C LEU A 37 15.61 30.82 -19.85
N LEU A 38 16.81 30.88 -19.25
CA LEU A 38 17.66 29.72 -18.98
C LEU A 38 17.26 28.95 -17.69
N LEU A 39 16.72 29.63 -16.67
CA LEU A 39 16.33 29.04 -15.42
C LEU A 39 15.19 27.99 -15.54
N PRO A 40 14.06 28.26 -16.21
CA PRO A 40 13.00 27.27 -16.36
C PRO A 40 13.39 26.12 -17.30
N PHE A 41 14.19 26.37 -18.33
CA PHE A 41 14.66 25.33 -19.23
C PHE A 41 15.66 24.37 -18.54
N SER A 42 16.55 24.88 -17.71
CA SER A 42 17.49 24.05 -16.94
C SER A 42 16.79 23.21 -15.86
N ALA A 43 15.77 23.78 -15.20
CA ALA A 43 14.98 23.06 -14.20
C ALA A 43 14.15 21.94 -14.85
N ALA A 44 13.48 22.20 -15.97
CA ALA A 44 12.72 21.20 -16.70
C ALA A 44 13.61 20.07 -17.26
N ALA A 45 14.81 20.40 -17.72
CA ALA A 45 15.78 19.39 -18.16
C ALA A 45 16.28 18.51 -16.99
N GLN A 46 16.54 19.11 -15.83
CA GLN A 46 16.93 18.37 -14.63
C GLN A 46 15.83 17.43 -14.14
N THR A 47 14.56 17.85 -14.13
CA THR A 47 13.43 16.98 -13.76
C THR A 47 13.26 15.82 -14.74
N ALA A 48 13.46 16.05 -16.03
CA ALA A 48 13.41 15.01 -17.06
C ALA A 48 14.52 13.97 -16.88
N ASP A 49 15.73 14.39 -16.54
CA ASP A 49 16.85 13.48 -16.28
C ASP A 49 16.63 12.67 -14.99
N VAL A 50 16.13 13.30 -13.93
CA VAL A 50 15.73 12.61 -12.68
C VAL A 50 14.66 11.56 -12.97
N ALA A 51 13.63 11.89 -13.75
CA ALA A 51 12.56 10.95 -14.10
C ALA A 51 13.09 9.75 -14.90
N LYS A 52 13.99 9.96 -15.87
CA LYS A 52 14.64 8.88 -16.64
C LYS A 52 15.46 7.96 -15.75
N GLU A 53 16.26 8.53 -14.85
CA GLU A 53 17.09 7.74 -13.94
C GLU A 53 16.20 6.96 -12.94
N ALA A 54 15.15 7.57 -12.39
CA ALA A 54 14.19 6.89 -11.55
C ALA A 54 13.51 5.73 -12.30
N GLN A 55 13.12 5.92 -13.56
CA GLN A 55 12.57 4.84 -14.40
C GLN A 55 13.57 3.71 -14.65
N ARG A 56 14.85 4.04 -14.90
CA ARG A 56 15.91 3.05 -15.08
C ARG A 56 16.07 2.21 -13.81
N LEU A 57 16.19 2.86 -12.65
CA LEU A 57 16.32 2.21 -11.35
C LEU A 57 15.09 1.38 -10.99
N ASN A 58 13.89 1.86 -11.32
CA ASN A 58 12.65 1.10 -11.11
C ASN A 58 12.65 -0.21 -11.91
N ARG A 59 13.11 -0.18 -13.18
CA ARG A 59 13.29 -1.41 -13.97
C ARG A 59 14.31 -2.35 -13.35
N VAL A 60 15.43 -1.82 -12.85
CA VAL A 60 16.44 -2.63 -12.13
C VAL A 60 15.83 -3.29 -10.91
N ALA A 61 15.04 -2.54 -10.12
CA ALA A 61 14.36 -3.08 -8.95
C ALA A 61 13.36 -4.17 -9.32
N GLN A 62 12.54 -3.98 -10.36
CA GLN A 62 11.56 -4.97 -10.83
C GLN A 62 12.23 -6.26 -11.30
N VAL A 63 13.32 -6.17 -12.06
CA VAL A 63 14.10 -7.35 -12.49
C VAL A 63 14.68 -8.07 -11.27
N ALA A 64 15.27 -7.33 -10.35
CA ALA A 64 15.81 -7.90 -9.10
C ALA A 64 14.72 -8.63 -8.28
N GLN A 65 13.50 -8.06 -8.20
CA GLN A 65 12.35 -8.72 -7.55
C GLN A 65 11.96 -10.04 -8.25
N GLN A 66 11.88 -10.04 -9.59
CA GLN A 66 11.55 -11.24 -10.37
C GLN A 66 12.59 -12.35 -10.19
N GLU A 67 13.86 -12.00 -9.98
CA GLU A 67 14.96 -12.92 -9.72
C GLU A 67 15.12 -13.29 -8.22
N GLY A 68 14.22 -12.81 -7.35
CA GLY A 68 14.27 -13.04 -5.91
C GLY A 68 15.37 -12.26 -5.17
N ARG A 69 16.07 -11.33 -5.85
CA ARG A 69 17.13 -10.49 -5.27
C ARG A 69 16.53 -9.26 -4.58
N PHE A 70 15.75 -9.50 -3.53
CA PHE A 70 14.96 -8.48 -2.84
C PHE A 70 15.80 -7.35 -2.24
N ASP A 71 17.00 -7.65 -1.72
CA ASP A 71 17.88 -6.62 -1.14
C ASP A 71 18.41 -5.66 -2.21
N ASP A 72 18.68 -6.15 -3.43
CA ASP A 72 19.09 -5.31 -4.56
C ASP A 72 17.91 -4.44 -5.03
N ALA A 73 16.70 -4.97 -5.04
CA ALA A 73 15.50 -4.20 -5.36
C ALA A 73 15.27 -3.07 -4.34
N ILE A 74 15.40 -3.35 -3.05
CA ILE A 74 15.30 -2.35 -1.98
C ILE A 74 16.36 -1.26 -2.16
N LYS A 75 17.62 -1.63 -2.42
CA LYS A 75 18.71 -0.66 -2.68
C LYS A 75 18.40 0.23 -3.89
N ALA A 76 17.85 -0.33 -4.96
CA ALA A 76 17.46 0.44 -6.13
C ALA A 76 16.34 1.44 -5.78
N TYR A 77 15.30 1.04 -5.04
CA TYR A 77 14.26 1.96 -4.55
C TYR A 77 14.81 3.03 -3.61
N GLN A 78 15.73 2.67 -2.69
CA GLN A 78 16.41 3.65 -1.84
C GLN A 78 17.20 4.66 -2.67
N THR A 79 17.86 4.22 -3.75
CA THR A 79 18.58 5.13 -4.66
C THR A 79 17.61 6.09 -5.34
N ILE A 80 16.40 5.62 -5.75
CA ILE A 80 15.39 6.50 -6.32
C ILE A 80 15.00 7.59 -5.30
N THR A 81 14.85 7.29 -4.01
CA THR A 81 14.49 8.30 -3.01
C THR A 81 15.54 9.40 -2.87
N VAL A 82 16.79 9.09 -3.11
CA VAL A 82 17.91 10.07 -3.10
C VAL A 82 17.92 10.90 -4.39
N VAL A 83 17.87 10.23 -5.54
CA VAL A 83 17.88 10.89 -6.86
C VAL A 83 16.64 11.79 -7.03
N ALA A 84 15.50 11.32 -6.59
CA ALA A 84 14.21 12.02 -6.69
C ALA A 84 13.86 12.84 -5.43
N ALA A 85 14.84 13.32 -4.67
CA ALA A 85 14.60 14.05 -3.41
C ALA A 85 13.75 15.33 -3.59
N ARG A 86 13.74 15.90 -4.80
CA ARG A 86 12.92 17.08 -5.17
C ARG A 86 11.64 16.73 -5.92
N GLU A 87 11.39 15.44 -6.14
CA GLU A 87 10.22 14.89 -6.83
C GLU A 87 9.44 14.00 -5.85
N PRO A 88 8.62 14.58 -4.96
CA PRO A 88 8.03 13.86 -3.83
C PRO A 88 7.18 12.66 -4.25
N ARG A 89 6.49 12.72 -5.39
CA ARG A 89 5.70 11.60 -5.90
C ARG A 89 6.56 10.42 -6.33
N LEU A 90 7.71 10.65 -6.97
CA LEU A 90 8.64 9.57 -7.35
C LEU A 90 9.26 8.93 -6.11
N ALA A 91 9.67 9.75 -5.14
CA ALA A 91 10.21 9.25 -3.88
C ALA A 91 9.14 8.49 -3.07
N ALA A 92 7.88 8.96 -3.07
CA ALA A 92 6.75 8.28 -2.43
C ALA A 92 6.53 6.90 -3.04
N ALA A 93 6.46 6.79 -4.37
CA ALA A 93 6.31 5.52 -5.07
C ALA A 93 7.46 4.54 -4.77
N ALA A 94 8.70 5.04 -4.69
CA ALA A 94 9.86 4.21 -4.33
C ALA A 94 9.75 3.68 -2.89
N HIS A 95 9.31 4.51 -1.93
CA HIS A 95 9.05 4.05 -0.56
C HIS A 95 7.90 3.04 -0.50
N LEU A 96 6.83 3.24 -1.25
CA LEU A 96 5.72 2.29 -1.34
C LEU A 96 6.21 0.92 -1.83
N ASN A 97 6.97 0.89 -2.94
CA ASN A 97 7.48 -0.35 -3.52
C ASN A 97 8.47 -1.07 -2.59
N ALA A 98 9.36 -0.34 -1.92
CA ALA A 98 10.24 -0.92 -0.91
C ALA A 98 9.45 -1.48 0.28
N GLY A 99 8.39 -0.77 0.71
CA GLY A 99 7.46 -1.22 1.75
C GLY A 99 6.77 -2.52 1.38
N ASN A 100 6.32 -2.66 0.13
CA ASN A 100 5.70 -3.88 -0.37
C ASN A 100 6.65 -5.09 -0.32
N ILE A 101 7.94 -4.88 -0.60
CA ILE A 101 8.95 -5.96 -0.46
C ILE A 101 9.15 -6.31 1.01
N TYR A 102 9.27 -5.33 1.90
CA TYR A 102 9.40 -5.58 3.33
C TYR A 102 8.20 -6.35 3.88
N LEU A 103 6.97 -5.94 3.51
CA LEU A 103 5.74 -6.62 3.91
C LEU A 103 5.72 -8.08 3.46
N ALA A 104 6.03 -8.34 2.18
CA ALA A 104 6.07 -9.69 1.61
C ALA A 104 7.14 -10.59 2.27
N ARG A 105 8.21 -10.00 2.82
CA ARG A 105 9.27 -10.73 3.55
C ARG A 105 9.00 -10.89 5.04
N GLY A 106 7.87 -10.39 5.55
CA GLY A 106 7.56 -10.41 6.98
C GLY A 106 8.32 -9.37 7.81
N ASN A 107 9.03 -8.44 7.17
CA ASN A 107 9.75 -7.35 7.82
C ASN A 107 8.77 -6.19 8.09
N TYR A 108 7.80 -6.45 8.97
CA TYR A 108 6.62 -5.59 9.13
C TYR A 108 6.95 -4.19 9.66
N GLN A 109 7.93 -4.06 10.56
CA GLN A 109 8.31 -2.74 11.09
C GLN A 109 8.97 -1.87 10.02
N GLU A 110 9.82 -2.46 9.19
CA GLU A 110 10.45 -1.77 8.05
C GLU A 110 9.40 -1.37 7.01
N ALA A 111 8.40 -2.23 6.78
CA ALA A 111 7.26 -1.93 5.91
C ALA A 111 6.46 -0.73 6.43
N VAL A 112 6.12 -0.69 7.73
CA VAL A 112 5.46 0.45 8.37
C VAL A 112 6.26 1.73 8.15
N ASN A 113 7.57 1.71 8.41
CA ASN A 113 8.43 2.88 8.24
C ASN A 113 8.46 3.37 6.77
N ALA A 114 8.49 2.43 5.82
CA ALA A 114 8.50 2.75 4.40
C ALA A 114 7.15 3.35 3.95
N PHE A 115 6.02 2.75 4.33
CA PHE A 115 4.69 3.27 4.00
C PHE A 115 4.43 4.64 4.64
N GLN A 116 4.83 4.86 5.87
CA GLN A 116 4.71 6.18 6.52
C GLN A 116 5.52 7.26 5.78
N ARG A 117 6.73 6.94 5.28
CA ARG A 117 7.51 7.86 4.44
C ARG A 117 6.82 8.14 3.11
N SER A 118 6.25 7.10 2.47
CA SER A 118 5.47 7.25 1.25
C SER A 118 4.29 8.21 1.47
N ILE A 119 3.49 7.98 2.51
CA ILE A 119 2.31 8.79 2.86
C ILE A 119 2.71 10.24 3.22
N LYS A 120 3.84 10.43 3.90
CA LYS A 120 4.35 11.78 4.22
C LYS A 120 4.70 12.59 2.97
N LEU A 121 5.15 11.92 1.90
CA LEU A 121 5.53 12.55 0.62
C LEU A 121 4.34 12.70 -0.33
N ASP A 122 3.42 11.74 -0.31
CA ASP A 122 2.16 11.78 -1.08
C ASP A 122 1.02 11.20 -0.21
N GLY A 123 0.29 12.11 0.45
CA GLY A 123 -0.81 11.74 1.34
C GLY A 123 -2.06 11.19 0.65
N ASN A 124 -2.11 11.21 -0.70
CA ASN A 124 -3.29 10.81 -1.46
C ASN A 124 -3.26 9.35 -1.94
N SER A 125 -2.32 8.54 -1.47
CA SER A 125 -2.21 7.14 -1.84
C SER A 125 -3.07 6.25 -0.95
N ALA A 126 -4.24 5.85 -1.42
CA ALA A 126 -5.09 4.85 -0.76
C ALA A 126 -4.36 3.50 -0.62
N GLU A 127 -3.54 3.13 -1.61
CA GLU A 127 -2.73 1.92 -1.56
C GLU A 127 -1.71 1.96 -0.42
N ALA A 128 -0.98 3.07 -0.26
CA ALA A 128 -0.01 3.21 0.81
C ALA A 128 -0.66 3.14 2.20
N GLN A 129 -1.84 3.73 2.36
CA GLN A 129 -2.63 3.64 3.60
C GLN A 129 -3.11 2.21 3.87
N ASN A 130 -3.64 1.51 2.84
CA ASN A 130 -4.04 0.11 3.00
C ASN A 130 -2.84 -0.78 3.39
N ASN A 131 -1.71 -0.64 2.70
CA ASN A 131 -0.54 -1.48 2.96
C ASN A 131 0.11 -1.16 4.32
N LEU A 132 0.02 0.09 4.78
CA LEU A 132 0.36 0.47 6.16
C LEU A 132 -0.55 -0.27 7.16
N GLY A 133 -1.86 -0.29 6.90
CA GLY A 133 -2.83 -1.02 7.72
C GLY A 133 -2.53 -2.51 7.77
N GLU A 134 -2.16 -3.14 6.65
CA GLU A 134 -1.75 -4.56 6.61
C GLU A 134 -0.51 -4.80 7.48
N ALA A 135 0.54 -4.01 7.30
CA ALA A 135 1.77 -4.14 8.09
C ALA A 135 1.53 -3.95 9.60
N LEU A 136 0.67 -2.98 9.98
CA LEU A 136 0.27 -2.77 11.36
C LEU A 136 -0.58 -3.94 11.90
N GLY A 137 -1.46 -4.52 11.07
CA GLY A 137 -2.25 -5.70 11.40
C GLY A 137 -1.38 -6.91 11.73
N GLU A 138 -0.35 -7.17 10.94
CA GLU A 138 0.63 -8.23 11.16
C GLU A 138 1.41 -8.02 12.48
N LEU A 139 1.69 -6.77 12.85
CA LEU A 139 2.24 -6.41 14.14
C LEU A 139 1.20 -6.44 15.29
N LYS A 140 -0.06 -6.82 14.99
CA LYS A 140 -1.20 -6.82 15.94
C LYS A 140 -1.52 -5.44 16.52
N GLN A 141 -1.12 -4.38 15.85
CA GLN A 141 -1.44 -3.00 16.19
C GLN A 141 -2.79 -2.62 15.59
N TYR A 142 -3.85 -3.38 15.94
CA TYR A 142 -5.16 -3.29 15.30
C TYR A 142 -5.83 -1.91 15.35
N PRO A 143 -5.74 -1.12 16.44
CA PRO A 143 -6.30 0.24 16.42
C PRO A 143 -5.68 1.11 15.34
N SER A 144 -4.35 1.12 15.23
CA SER A 144 -3.63 1.90 14.20
C SER A 144 -3.86 1.35 12.79
N ALA A 145 -3.98 0.01 12.64
CA ALA A 145 -4.35 -0.61 11.38
C ALA A 145 -5.74 -0.14 10.92
N LEU A 146 -6.71 -0.08 11.84
CA LEU A 146 -8.05 0.40 11.54
C LEU A 146 -8.05 1.84 11.05
N GLU A 147 -7.29 2.73 11.69
CA GLU A 147 -7.13 4.12 11.26
C GLU A 147 -6.57 4.20 9.83
N ALA A 148 -5.53 3.41 9.53
CA ALA A 148 -4.94 3.38 8.20
C ALA A 148 -5.94 2.87 7.13
N PHE A 149 -6.70 1.82 7.40
CA PHE A 149 -7.74 1.34 6.49
C PHE A 149 -8.88 2.36 6.30
N GLN A 150 -9.29 3.06 7.36
CA GLN A 150 -10.27 4.15 7.27
C GLN A 150 -9.78 5.29 6.39
N GLN A 151 -8.50 5.66 6.49
CA GLN A 151 -7.90 6.65 5.59
C GLN A 151 -7.86 6.14 4.15
N ALA A 152 -7.51 4.88 3.91
CA ALA A 152 -7.54 4.29 2.58
C ALA A 152 -8.93 4.35 1.95
N VAL A 153 -9.97 3.96 2.70
CA VAL A 153 -11.38 4.03 2.27
C VAL A 153 -11.85 5.47 2.08
N GLY A 154 -11.37 6.42 2.90
CA GLY A 154 -11.66 7.84 2.75
C GLY A 154 -11.07 8.45 1.46
N LEU A 155 -9.90 7.97 1.03
CA LEU A 155 -9.24 8.38 -0.22
C LEU A 155 -9.86 7.71 -1.45
N ASP A 156 -10.21 6.44 -1.33
CA ASP A 156 -10.89 5.66 -2.38
C ASP A 156 -11.98 4.79 -1.76
N GLY A 157 -13.21 5.28 -1.82
CA GLY A 157 -14.39 4.57 -1.31
C GLY A 157 -14.69 3.25 -2.03
N GLY A 158 -14.16 3.07 -3.25
CA GLY A 158 -14.27 1.85 -4.04
C GLY A 158 -13.18 0.81 -3.74
N PHE A 159 -12.22 1.11 -2.88
CA PHE A 159 -11.11 0.21 -2.57
C PHE A 159 -11.57 -1.01 -1.74
N LEU A 160 -12.03 -2.05 -2.42
CA LEU A 160 -12.64 -3.24 -1.81
C LEU A 160 -11.74 -3.91 -0.77
N LYS A 161 -10.44 -4.04 -1.09
CA LYS A 161 -9.47 -4.68 -0.19
C LYS A 161 -9.37 -3.92 1.13
N ALA A 162 -9.30 -2.58 1.11
CA ALA A 162 -9.25 -1.77 2.32
C ALA A 162 -10.54 -1.89 3.15
N ARG A 163 -11.71 -1.87 2.51
CA ARG A 163 -12.99 -2.10 3.20
C ARG A 163 -13.07 -3.49 3.83
N TYR A 164 -12.60 -4.52 3.14
CA TYR A 164 -12.53 -5.88 3.67
C TYR A 164 -11.57 -5.96 4.87
N ASN A 165 -10.37 -5.43 4.73
CA ASN A 165 -9.36 -5.40 5.80
C ASN A 165 -9.84 -4.62 7.04
N MET A 166 -10.62 -3.57 6.84
CA MET A 166 -11.30 -2.85 7.93
C MET A 166 -12.27 -3.78 8.68
N GLY A 167 -13.06 -4.59 7.96
CA GLY A 167 -13.94 -5.60 8.55
C GLY A 167 -13.16 -6.64 9.37
N VAL A 168 -12.08 -7.19 8.81
CA VAL A 168 -11.18 -8.13 9.50
C VAL A 168 -10.59 -7.51 10.76
N THR A 169 -10.21 -6.24 10.69
CA THR A 169 -9.63 -5.53 11.84
C THR A 169 -10.66 -5.32 12.94
N TYR A 170 -11.92 -5.00 12.61
CA TYR A 170 -13.01 -4.97 13.59
C TYR A 170 -13.23 -6.33 14.27
N ASP A 171 -13.10 -7.45 13.53
CA ASP A 171 -13.18 -8.80 14.10
C ASP A 171 -12.03 -9.08 15.10
N HIS A 172 -10.81 -8.61 14.82
CA HIS A 172 -9.68 -8.72 15.74
C HIS A 172 -9.84 -7.86 17.00
N LEU A 173 -10.51 -6.71 16.88
CA LEU A 173 -10.84 -5.84 18.00
C LEU A 173 -12.06 -6.32 18.81
N GLY A 174 -12.71 -7.42 18.41
CA GLY A 174 -13.94 -7.91 19.04
C GLY A 174 -15.18 -7.02 18.78
N GLN A 175 -15.06 -6.07 17.85
CA GLN A 175 -16.12 -5.14 17.47
C GLN A 175 -17.02 -5.75 16.40
N LEU A 176 -17.61 -6.93 16.70
CA LEU A 176 -18.32 -7.79 15.75
C LEU A 176 -19.51 -7.13 15.06
N LYS A 177 -20.18 -6.16 15.70
CA LYS A 177 -21.28 -5.41 15.07
C LYS A 177 -20.78 -4.51 13.93
N TYR A 178 -19.59 -3.93 14.06
CA TYR A 178 -19.00 -3.08 13.02
C TYR A 178 -18.47 -3.93 11.86
N SER A 179 -17.84 -5.07 12.14
CA SER A 179 -17.40 -5.98 11.08
C SER A 179 -18.58 -6.51 10.28
N GLU A 180 -19.65 -6.98 10.94
CA GLU A 180 -20.90 -7.40 10.29
C GLU A 180 -21.47 -6.30 9.38
N PHE A 181 -21.52 -5.06 9.85
CA PHE A 181 -21.99 -3.92 9.07
C PHE A 181 -21.14 -3.70 7.80
N VAL A 182 -19.81 -3.71 7.95
CA VAL A 182 -18.88 -3.51 6.82
C VAL A 182 -19.03 -4.60 5.77
N TYR A 183 -19.09 -5.88 6.20
CA TYR A 183 -19.22 -6.99 5.26
C TYR A 183 -20.60 -6.99 4.57
N ARG A 184 -21.67 -6.65 5.26
CA ARG A 184 -22.99 -6.50 4.63
C ARG A 184 -23.03 -5.40 3.58
N LEU A 185 -22.35 -4.28 3.82
CA LEU A 185 -22.21 -3.23 2.82
C LEU A 185 -21.42 -3.71 1.61
N LEU A 186 -20.30 -4.43 1.82
CA LEU A 186 -19.52 -5.02 0.74
C LEU A 186 -20.34 -5.98 -0.12
N ILE A 187 -21.12 -6.87 0.52
CA ILE A 187 -22.01 -7.82 -0.19
C ILE A 187 -23.10 -7.10 -0.98
N ARG A 188 -23.69 -6.03 -0.42
CA ARG A 188 -24.70 -5.23 -1.10
C ARG A 188 -24.16 -4.56 -2.35
N ASP A 189 -22.97 -3.96 -2.23
CA ASP A 189 -22.35 -3.19 -3.30
C ASP A 189 -21.63 -4.09 -4.34
N HIS A 190 -21.13 -5.26 -3.89
CA HIS A 190 -20.35 -6.23 -4.67
C HIS A 190 -20.81 -7.67 -4.33
N PRO A 191 -21.94 -8.14 -4.88
CA PRO A 191 -22.52 -9.44 -4.55
C PRO A 191 -21.73 -10.66 -5.07
N ASP A 192 -20.68 -10.44 -5.81
CA ASP A 192 -19.70 -11.43 -6.30
C ASP A 192 -18.38 -11.45 -5.52
N PHE A 193 -18.21 -10.58 -4.52
CA PHE A 193 -17.00 -10.51 -3.71
C PHE A 193 -17.00 -11.60 -2.63
N ALA A 194 -16.46 -12.78 -2.94
CA ALA A 194 -16.50 -14.00 -2.12
C ALA A 194 -15.96 -13.80 -0.70
N LEU A 195 -14.85 -13.05 -0.55
CA LEU A 195 -14.24 -12.76 0.75
C LEU A 195 -15.19 -12.06 1.73
N ALA A 196 -16.11 -11.21 1.25
CA ALA A 196 -17.06 -10.54 2.13
C ALA A 196 -18.08 -11.50 2.74
N TYR A 197 -18.51 -12.53 2.00
CA TYR A 197 -19.39 -13.57 2.53
C TYR A 197 -18.68 -14.42 3.59
N ASP A 198 -17.43 -14.83 3.33
CA ASP A 198 -16.66 -15.60 4.29
C ASP A 198 -16.34 -14.78 5.55
N GLY A 199 -15.92 -13.53 5.39
CA GLY A 199 -15.67 -12.61 6.50
C GLY A 199 -16.93 -12.39 7.36
N LEU A 200 -18.09 -12.20 6.73
CA LEU A 200 -19.36 -12.10 7.46
C LEU A 200 -19.67 -13.39 8.22
N ALA A 201 -19.47 -14.54 7.60
CA ALA A 201 -19.70 -15.84 8.22
C ALA A 201 -18.80 -16.05 9.45
N VAL A 202 -17.52 -15.72 9.35
CA VAL A 202 -16.56 -15.77 10.47
C VAL A 202 -17.02 -14.84 11.61
N SER A 203 -17.39 -13.61 11.29
CA SER A 203 -17.90 -12.64 12.29
C SER A 203 -19.16 -13.13 13.00
N LEU A 204 -20.13 -13.69 12.25
CA LEU A 204 -21.31 -14.31 12.82
C LEU A 204 -20.99 -15.49 13.73
N SER A 205 -20.06 -16.38 13.33
CA SER A 205 -19.64 -17.50 14.15
C SER A 205 -19.00 -17.06 15.46
N LYS A 206 -18.14 -16.02 15.41
CA LYS A 206 -17.54 -15.39 16.61
C LYS A 206 -18.59 -14.76 17.52
N SER A 207 -19.71 -14.27 16.98
CA SER A 207 -20.81 -13.66 17.74
C SER A 207 -21.82 -14.68 18.28
N GLY A 208 -21.54 -15.99 18.16
CA GLY A 208 -22.44 -17.08 18.61
C GLY A 208 -23.55 -17.43 17.63
N ARG A 209 -23.53 -16.87 16.41
CA ARG A 209 -24.54 -17.07 15.35
C ARG A 209 -24.01 -17.99 14.24
N ALA A 210 -23.28 -19.05 14.62
CA ALA A 210 -22.62 -19.95 13.68
C ALA A 210 -23.60 -20.65 12.69
N ARG A 211 -24.88 -20.85 13.08
CA ARG A 211 -25.88 -21.39 12.15
C ARG A 211 -26.15 -20.43 10.97
N ASP A 212 -26.16 -19.13 11.22
CA ASP A 212 -26.37 -18.10 10.19
C ASP A 212 -25.15 -17.98 9.26
N ALA A 213 -23.99 -18.42 9.69
CA ALA A 213 -22.75 -18.44 8.90
C ALA A 213 -22.77 -19.49 7.78
N ILE A 214 -23.47 -20.62 7.96
CA ILE A 214 -23.44 -21.76 7.01
C ILE A 214 -23.76 -21.35 5.58
N PRO A 215 -24.89 -20.68 5.25
CA PRO A 215 -25.22 -20.30 3.89
C PRO A 215 -24.22 -19.28 3.29
N LEU A 216 -23.57 -18.50 4.13
CA LEU A 216 -22.58 -17.52 3.69
C LEU A 216 -21.27 -18.19 3.27
N HIS A 217 -20.74 -19.14 4.05
CA HIS A 217 -19.61 -19.95 3.64
C HIS A 217 -19.90 -20.73 2.35
N GLN A 218 -21.09 -21.32 2.21
CA GLN A 218 -21.50 -21.98 0.98
C GLN A 218 -21.51 -21.01 -0.22
N ARG A 219 -21.95 -19.77 0.00
CA ARG A 219 -21.94 -18.74 -1.04
C ARG A 219 -20.51 -18.34 -1.41
N ALA A 220 -19.62 -18.13 -0.44
CA ALA A 220 -18.20 -17.84 -0.70
C ALA A 220 -17.55 -18.94 -1.54
N ILE A 221 -17.71 -20.20 -1.14
CA ILE A 221 -17.21 -21.37 -1.87
C ILE A 221 -17.83 -21.46 -3.29
N SER A 222 -19.11 -21.14 -3.45
CA SER A 222 -19.76 -21.16 -4.78
C SER A 222 -19.17 -20.11 -5.74
N LEU A 223 -18.68 -18.99 -5.21
CA LEU A 223 -18.06 -17.92 -5.99
C LEU A 223 -16.61 -18.23 -6.31
N GLU A 224 -15.85 -18.72 -5.33
CA GLU A 224 -14.43 -19.05 -5.47
C GLU A 224 -14.12 -20.44 -4.88
N PRO A 225 -14.42 -21.53 -5.61
CA PRO A 225 -14.36 -22.89 -5.08
C PRO A 225 -12.93 -23.44 -4.85
N LYS A 226 -11.91 -22.70 -5.28
CA LYS A 226 -10.49 -23.07 -5.10
C LYS A 226 -9.82 -22.36 -3.94
N ASP A 227 -10.49 -21.44 -3.25
CA ASP A 227 -9.92 -20.79 -2.07
C ASP A 227 -9.99 -21.74 -0.86
N ALA A 228 -8.84 -22.23 -0.45
CA ALA A 228 -8.68 -23.17 0.66
C ALA A 228 -9.17 -22.57 2.00
N SER A 229 -9.03 -21.26 2.20
CA SER A 229 -9.40 -20.58 3.44
C SER A 229 -10.89 -20.68 3.74
N PHE A 230 -11.76 -20.69 2.73
CA PHE A 230 -13.20 -20.81 2.92
C PHE A 230 -13.62 -22.15 3.51
N TYR A 231 -12.99 -23.26 3.07
CA TYR A 231 -13.26 -24.57 3.65
C TYR A 231 -12.75 -24.68 5.08
N TYR A 232 -11.60 -24.07 5.38
CA TYR A 232 -11.06 -24.00 6.73
C TYR A 232 -12.02 -23.25 7.68
N ASN A 233 -12.44 -22.03 7.30
CA ASN A 233 -13.33 -21.19 8.08
C ASN A 233 -14.71 -21.85 8.25
N PHE A 234 -15.21 -22.52 7.21
CA PHE A 234 -16.45 -23.27 7.28
C PHE A 234 -16.38 -24.44 8.26
N ALA A 235 -15.27 -25.20 8.22
CA ALA A 235 -15.05 -26.27 9.21
C ALA A 235 -15.02 -25.73 10.63
N VAL A 236 -14.34 -24.59 10.87
CA VAL A 236 -14.32 -23.94 12.19
C VAL A 236 -15.73 -23.55 12.64
N SER A 237 -16.58 -23.05 11.75
CA SER A 237 -17.98 -22.73 12.07
C SER A 237 -18.78 -23.98 12.44
N TYR A 238 -18.53 -25.13 11.80
CA TYR A 238 -19.14 -26.41 12.21
C TYR A 238 -18.60 -26.90 13.56
N LEU A 239 -17.33 -26.65 13.89
CA LEU A 239 -16.79 -26.97 15.22
C LEU A 239 -17.47 -26.17 16.33
N VAL A 240 -17.74 -24.89 16.09
CA VAL A 240 -18.51 -24.04 17.02
C VAL A 240 -19.90 -24.60 17.28
N LEU A 241 -20.50 -25.28 16.28
CA LEU A 241 -21.81 -25.93 16.40
C LEU A 241 -21.76 -27.35 17.00
N GLY A 242 -20.55 -27.91 17.23
CA GLY A 242 -20.38 -29.31 17.64
C GLY A 242 -20.63 -30.31 16.50
N GLU A 243 -20.72 -29.86 15.26
CA GLU A 243 -21.00 -30.71 14.09
C GLU A 243 -19.70 -31.29 13.50
N PHE A 244 -19.01 -32.11 14.28
CA PHE A 244 -17.67 -32.62 13.95
C PHE A 244 -17.57 -33.37 12.62
N LYS A 245 -18.60 -34.18 12.26
CA LYS A 245 -18.62 -34.88 10.96
C LYS A 245 -18.56 -33.90 9.78
N LYS A 246 -19.36 -32.83 9.85
CA LYS A 246 -19.37 -31.81 8.80
C LYS A 246 -18.05 -31.02 8.74
N ALA A 247 -17.43 -30.78 9.88
CA ALA A 247 -16.10 -30.18 9.91
C ALA A 247 -15.05 -31.09 9.22
N GLN A 248 -15.11 -32.41 9.42
CA GLN A 248 -14.28 -33.39 8.75
C GLN A 248 -14.53 -33.45 7.23
N GLU A 249 -15.79 -33.31 6.78
CA GLU A 249 -16.10 -33.23 5.36
C GLU A 249 -15.44 -32.02 4.70
N GLN A 250 -15.43 -30.85 5.37
CA GLN A 250 -14.72 -29.67 4.86
C GLN A 250 -13.19 -29.89 4.87
N GLN A 251 -12.65 -30.51 5.90
CA GLN A 251 -11.23 -30.84 6.00
C GLN A 251 -10.79 -31.78 4.86
N GLN A 252 -11.64 -32.70 4.45
CA GLN A 252 -11.36 -33.60 3.32
C GLN A 252 -11.33 -32.82 1.98
N ARG A 253 -12.26 -31.86 1.78
CA ARG A 253 -12.26 -30.96 0.62
C ARG A 253 -11.01 -30.08 0.61
N LEU A 254 -10.63 -29.57 1.77
CA LEU A 254 -9.44 -28.75 1.95
C LEU A 254 -8.16 -29.50 1.61
N HIS A 255 -8.11 -30.82 1.88
CA HIS A 255 -6.93 -31.65 1.59
C HIS A 255 -6.54 -31.66 0.09
N ASP A 256 -7.53 -31.58 -0.79
CA ASP A 256 -7.28 -31.56 -2.25
C ASP A 256 -6.74 -30.17 -2.72
N LEU A 257 -6.95 -29.12 -1.93
CA LEU A 257 -6.55 -27.74 -2.25
C LEU A 257 -5.25 -27.34 -1.54
N ASP A 258 -5.15 -27.62 -0.25
CA ASP A 258 -4.00 -27.33 0.62
C ASP A 258 -3.83 -28.43 1.68
N PRO A 259 -3.00 -29.45 1.42
CA PRO A 259 -2.77 -30.54 2.36
C PRO A 259 -2.23 -30.09 3.73
N ALA A 260 -1.37 -29.06 3.75
CA ALA A 260 -0.77 -28.56 5.00
C ALA A 260 -1.83 -27.87 5.89
N MET A 261 -2.69 -27.05 5.29
CA MET A 261 -3.80 -26.41 6.00
C MET A 261 -4.82 -27.45 6.46
N ALA A 262 -5.07 -28.52 5.68
CA ALA A 262 -5.96 -29.64 6.08
C ALA A 262 -5.42 -30.44 7.25
N GLU A 263 -4.10 -30.67 7.34
CA GLU A 263 -3.46 -31.34 8.48
C GLU A 263 -3.57 -30.48 9.75
N HIS A 264 -3.32 -29.17 9.62
CA HIS A 264 -3.54 -28.23 10.72
C HIS A 264 -4.99 -28.30 11.22
N LEU A 265 -5.97 -28.26 10.30
CA LEU A 265 -7.40 -28.35 10.64
C LEU A 265 -7.73 -29.66 11.34
N ALA A 266 -7.16 -30.80 10.92
CA ALA A 266 -7.35 -32.10 11.60
C ALA A 266 -6.92 -32.04 13.06
N THR A 267 -5.81 -31.36 13.36
CA THR A 267 -5.35 -31.16 14.75
C THR A 267 -6.31 -30.30 15.56
N VAL A 268 -6.91 -29.27 14.92
CA VAL A 268 -7.93 -28.41 15.55
C VAL A 268 -9.20 -29.23 15.87
N ILE A 269 -9.69 -30.02 14.90
CA ILE A 269 -10.86 -30.91 15.09
C ILE A 269 -10.62 -31.87 16.27
N ALA A 270 -9.48 -32.53 16.30
CA ALA A 270 -9.14 -33.49 17.36
C ALA A 270 -9.12 -32.87 18.77
N LYS A 271 -8.71 -31.60 18.89
CA LYS A 271 -8.73 -30.86 20.16
C LYS A 271 -10.15 -30.54 20.63
N HIS A 272 -11.10 -30.30 19.73
CA HIS A 272 -12.49 -29.98 20.07
C HIS A 272 -13.34 -31.22 20.38
N GLN A 273 -12.87 -32.41 20.02
CA GLN A 273 -13.55 -33.69 20.31
C GLN A 273 -13.22 -34.25 21.72
N ARG A 274 -12.22 -33.67 22.39
CA ARG A 274 -11.80 -34.04 23.76
C ARG A 274 -12.54 -33.22 24.80
#